data_0bb3e0f220e22fa7e22454097822f683
#
_entry.id   0bb3e0f220e22fa7e22454097822f683
#
_cell.length_a   1.000
_cell.length_b   1.000
_cell.length_c   1.000
_cell.angle_alpha   90.00
_cell.angle_beta   90.00
_cell.angle_gamma   90.00
#
_symmetry.space_group_name_H-M   'P 1'
#
loop_
_entity.id
_entity.type
_entity.pdbx_description
1 polymer ?
#
loop_
_entity_poly.entity_id
_entity_poly.type
_entity_poly.pdbx_seq_one_letter_code
_entity_poly.pdbx_strand_id
1 'polypeptide(L)'
;MSLRICILETDVLRPELTAQYQGYGRMFEQLFSRQPIAAEFCVYNVMNGDYPADDERFDAYLVTGSKADSFGTDPWIQTLKAYLLKLYERGEKLLGVCFGHQLLALTLGGKAERADKGWGVGIHRYSLAAHAPWMDPEVSELTLLISHQDQVTELPQGATVIASSDFCPNAAYHIRDQVLCFQGHPEFVHDYSRALLDARQEYLGDEVYHKAVASLATEHQGDLVGEWMMRFVQQPAKSNGNAA
;
A
#
# COMPACT_ATOMS: atom_id res chain seq x y z
N MET A 1 -20.85 12.68 5.12
CA MET A 1 -19.90 12.82 6.25
C MET A 1 -18.51 12.68 5.68
N SER A 2 -17.53 13.42 6.20
CA SER A 2 -16.12 13.25 5.85
C SER A 2 -15.61 11.96 6.49
N LEU A 3 -14.83 11.17 5.74
CA LEU A 3 -14.14 10.00 6.31
C LEU A 3 -13.00 10.46 7.22
N ARG A 4 -12.65 9.67 8.24
CA ARG A 4 -11.43 9.85 9.03
C ARG A 4 -10.47 8.70 8.77
N ILE A 5 -9.29 9.00 8.25
CA ILE A 5 -8.28 8.00 7.89
C ILE A 5 -7.04 8.19 8.76
N CYS A 6 -6.66 7.13 9.46
CA CYS A 6 -5.39 7.03 10.16
C CYS A 6 -4.30 6.55 9.21
N ILE A 7 -3.22 7.30 9.07
CA ILE A 7 -2.04 6.91 8.28
C ILE A 7 -0.92 6.52 9.23
N LEU A 8 -0.57 5.24 9.23
CA LEU A 8 0.53 4.65 10.00
C LEU A 8 1.80 4.72 9.14
N GLU A 9 2.60 5.76 9.36
CA GLU A 9 3.81 6.04 8.58
C GLU A 9 4.97 5.15 9.06
N THR A 10 5.56 4.41 8.14
CA THR A 10 6.54 3.33 8.39
C THR A 10 7.93 3.61 7.81
N ASP A 11 8.16 4.78 7.27
CA ASP A 11 9.48 5.23 6.83
C ASP A 11 9.59 6.76 6.85
N VAL A 12 10.82 7.25 6.72
CA VAL A 12 11.13 8.66 6.51
C VAL A 12 11.73 8.85 5.12
N LEU A 13 11.38 9.94 4.47
CA LEU A 13 11.93 10.29 3.17
C LEU A 13 13.44 10.55 3.27
N ARG A 14 14.14 10.37 2.16
CA ARG A 14 15.50 10.86 2.01
C ARG A 14 15.54 12.37 2.27
N PRO A 15 16.58 12.90 2.95
CA PRO A 15 16.65 14.32 3.31
C PRO A 15 16.45 15.26 2.11
N GLU A 16 17.00 14.90 0.95
CA GLU A 16 16.90 15.68 -0.28
C GLU A 16 15.48 15.77 -0.86
N LEU A 17 14.60 14.84 -0.50
CA LEU A 17 13.21 14.78 -0.97
C LEU A 17 12.22 15.37 0.04
N THR A 18 12.65 15.55 1.30
CA THR A 18 11.77 15.98 2.38
C THR A 18 11.18 17.37 2.14
N ALA A 19 11.95 18.30 1.56
CA ALA A 19 11.47 19.67 1.29
C ALA A 19 10.30 19.70 0.30
N GLN A 20 10.28 18.79 -0.67
CA GLN A 20 9.26 18.74 -1.73
C GLN A 20 8.06 17.86 -1.33
N TYR A 21 8.31 16.70 -0.73
CA TYR A 21 7.26 15.68 -0.50
C TYR A 21 6.81 15.57 0.95
N GLN A 22 7.53 16.15 1.90
CA GLN A 22 7.25 16.27 3.34
C GLN A 22 7.22 14.94 4.12
N GLY A 23 6.68 13.87 3.57
CA GLY A 23 6.57 12.53 4.17
C GLY A 23 5.65 11.62 3.36
N TYR A 24 5.69 10.34 3.63
CA TYR A 24 4.78 9.37 2.98
C TYR A 24 3.33 9.65 3.37
N GLY A 25 3.08 9.99 4.62
CA GLY A 25 1.76 10.39 5.08
C GLY A 25 1.21 11.55 4.25
N ARG A 26 2.03 12.56 3.99
CA ARG A 26 1.64 13.71 3.16
C ARG A 26 1.35 13.36 1.71
N MET A 27 2.10 12.41 1.14
CA MET A 27 1.85 11.93 -0.22
C MET A 27 0.48 11.23 -0.32
N PHE A 28 0.09 10.44 0.68
CA PHE A 28 -1.25 9.83 0.76
C PHE A 28 -2.35 10.86 1.00
N GLU A 29 -2.15 11.87 1.86
CA GLU A 29 -3.08 12.98 2.02
C GLU A 29 -3.34 13.67 0.68
N GLN A 30 -2.29 13.94 -0.09
CA GLN A 30 -2.40 14.56 -1.42
C GLN A 30 -3.12 13.65 -2.41
N LEU A 31 -2.85 12.34 -2.43
CA LEU A 31 -3.54 11.38 -3.27
C LEU A 31 -5.05 11.37 -2.98
N PHE A 32 -5.42 11.21 -1.71
CA PHE A 32 -6.82 11.10 -1.31
C PHE A 32 -7.58 12.42 -1.40
N SER A 33 -6.91 13.56 -1.19
CA SER A 33 -7.54 14.88 -1.33
C SER A 33 -7.94 15.23 -2.76
N ARG A 34 -7.40 14.54 -3.77
CA ARG A 34 -7.81 14.67 -5.17
C ARG A 34 -9.06 13.84 -5.51
N GLN A 35 -9.48 12.96 -4.60
CA GLN A 35 -10.61 12.06 -4.84
C GLN A 35 -11.94 12.74 -4.52
N PRO A 36 -13.06 12.27 -5.12
CA PRO A 36 -14.38 12.88 -4.90
C PRO A 36 -14.96 12.66 -3.50
N ILE A 37 -14.33 11.84 -2.68
CA ILE A 37 -14.76 11.49 -1.32
C ILE A 37 -13.95 12.30 -0.31
N ALA A 38 -14.62 13.18 0.44
CA ALA A 38 -13.95 14.01 1.43
C ALA A 38 -13.44 13.19 2.63
N ALA A 39 -12.19 13.44 3.06
CA ALA A 39 -11.60 12.81 4.22
C ALA A 39 -10.74 13.77 5.03
N GLU A 40 -10.60 13.45 6.33
CA GLU A 40 -9.64 14.02 7.26
C GLU A 40 -8.57 12.97 7.58
N PHE A 41 -7.34 13.41 7.77
CA PHE A 41 -6.20 12.53 7.93
C PHE A 41 -5.48 12.81 9.25
N CYS A 42 -5.08 11.73 9.93
CA CYS A 42 -4.16 11.79 11.07
C CYS A 42 -2.96 10.89 10.77
N VAL A 43 -1.76 11.45 10.81
CA VAL A 43 -0.52 10.73 10.52
C VAL A 43 0.21 10.41 11.82
N TYR A 44 0.59 9.15 12.02
CA TYR A 44 1.32 8.65 13.17
C TYR A 44 2.61 7.97 12.72
N ASN A 45 3.75 8.38 13.27
CA ASN A 45 5.03 7.75 12.98
C ASN A 45 5.24 6.55 13.91
N VAL A 46 4.84 5.37 13.43
CA VAL A 46 4.86 4.13 14.24
C VAL A 46 6.27 3.64 14.56
N MET A 47 7.29 4.08 13.81
CA MET A 47 8.69 3.74 14.13
C MET A 47 9.16 4.43 15.42
N ASN A 48 8.57 5.59 15.76
CA ASN A 48 8.82 6.30 17.01
C ASN A 48 7.89 5.86 18.14
N GLY A 49 7.00 4.91 17.89
CA GLY A 49 5.99 4.47 18.86
C GLY A 49 4.76 5.37 18.94
N ASP A 50 4.55 6.25 17.94
CA ASP A 50 3.37 7.10 17.87
C ASP A 50 2.19 6.30 17.31
N TYR A 51 1.13 6.19 18.06
CA TYR A 51 -0.10 5.49 17.70
C TYR A 51 -1.32 6.29 18.15
N PRO A 52 -2.49 6.11 17.52
CA PRO A 52 -3.75 6.68 18.02
C PRO A 52 -4.03 6.24 19.46
N ALA A 53 -4.74 7.09 20.19
CA ALA A 53 -5.26 6.73 21.50
C ALA A 53 -6.21 5.52 21.42
N ASP A 54 -6.28 4.70 22.48
CA ASP A 54 -7.05 3.44 22.46
C ASP A 54 -8.55 3.62 22.23
N ASP A 55 -9.10 4.78 22.52
CA ASP A 55 -10.51 5.18 22.31
C ASP A 55 -10.73 5.95 21.01
N GLU A 56 -9.68 6.35 20.32
CA GLU A 56 -9.79 7.02 19.02
C GLU A 56 -10.20 6.03 17.92
N ARG A 57 -11.09 6.49 17.03
CA ARG A 57 -11.64 5.65 15.94
C ARG A 57 -11.49 6.36 14.61
N PHE A 58 -11.22 5.54 13.58
CA PHE A 58 -11.08 5.95 12.19
C PHE A 58 -11.93 5.04 11.31
N ASP A 59 -12.32 5.54 10.14
CA ASP A 59 -13.02 4.74 9.14
C ASP A 59 -12.08 3.73 8.45
N ALA A 60 -10.76 4.02 8.44
CA ALA A 60 -9.72 3.10 7.97
C ALA A 60 -8.35 3.45 8.56
N TYR A 61 -7.47 2.44 8.58
CA TYR A 61 -6.07 2.54 8.96
C TYR A 61 -5.20 2.13 7.76
N LEU A 62 -4.38 3.05 7.28
CA LEU A 62 -3.46 2.82 6.16
C LEU A 62 -2.03 2.62 6.69
N VAL A 63 -1.40 1.51 6.28
CA VAL A 63 0.05 1.28 6.49
C VAL A 63 0.79 1.65 5.22
N THR A 64 1.74 2.57 5.32
CA THR A 64 2.53 3.07 4.18
C THR A 64 3.59 2.08 3.71
N GLY A 65 4.32 2.44 2.66
CA GLY A 65 5.55 1.77 2.25
C GLY A 65 6.71 2.05 3.20
N SER A 66 7.71 1.17 3.21
CA SER A 66 8.96 1.31 3.97
C SER A 66 10.13 0.71 3.20
N LYS A 67 11.36 1.18 3.51
CA LYS A 67 12.60 0.53 3.09
C LYS A 67 12.96 -0.68 3.96
N ALA A 68 12.30 -0.87 5.11
CA ALA A 68 12.51 -2.02 5.98
C ALA A 68 11.88 -3.29 5.39
N ASP A 69 12.47 -4.44 5.70
CA ASP A 69 11.88 -5.73 5.34
C ASP A 69 10.67 -6.01 6.24
N SER A 70 9.51 -6.31 5.64
CA SER A 70 8.26 -6.55 6.38
C SER A 70 8.34 -7.79 7.30
N PHE A 71 9.23 -8.72 7.01
CA PHE A 71 9.57 -9.89 7.82
C PHE A 71 10.72 -9.65 8.80
N GLY A 72 11.18 -8.38 8.93
CA GLY A 72 12.22 -7.95 9.86
C GLY A 72 11.83 -8.15 11.33
N THR A 73 12.83 -8.23 12.18
CA THR A 73 12.67 -8.46 13.63
C THR A 73 12.72 -7.18 14.46
N ASP A 74 12.78 -6.03 13.82
CA ASP A 74 12.81 -4.73 14.51
C ASP A 74 11.62 -4.57 15.46
N PRO A 75 11.83 -4.07 16.69
CA PRO A 75 10.78 -3.99 17.70
C PRO A 75 9.54 -3.21 17.22
N TRP A 76 9.72 -2.14 16.45
CA TRP A 76 8.61 -1.34 15.94
C TRP A 76 7.75 -2.13 14.93
N ILE A 77 8.36 -3.02 14.11
CA ILE A 77 7.62 -3.88 13.17
C ILE A 77 6.77 -4.88 13.96
N GLN A 78 7.34 -5.49 15.01
CA GLN A 78 6.59 -6.44 15.83
C GLN A 78 5.45 -5.76 16.59
N THR A 79 5.67 -4.54 17.09
CA THR A 79 4.63 -3.71 17.71
C THR A 79 3.52 -3.38 16.71
N LEU A 80 3.89 -2.97 15.51
CA LEU A 80 2.92 -2.66 14.45
C LEU A 80 2.11 -3.90 14.04
N LYS A 81 2.75 -5.07 13.89
CA LYS A 81 2.03 -6.33 13.63
C LYS A 81 0.99 -6.64 14.70
N ALA A 82 1.35 -6.54 15.97
CA ALA A 82 0.42 -6.76 17.08
C ALA A 82 -0.74 -5.74 17.06
N TYR A 83 -0.46 -4.48 16.74
CA TYR A 83 -1.47 -3.43 16.61
C TYR A 83 -2.43 -3.72 15.43
N LEU A 84 -1.91 -4.08 14.27
CA LEU A 84 -2.72 -4.42 13.09
C LEU A 84 -3.61 -5.64 13.32
N LEU A 85 -3.09 -6.66 14.00
CA LEU A 85 -3.91 -7.83 14.38
C LEU A 85 -5.08 -7.43 15.28
N LYS A 86 -4.82 -6.59 16.29
CA LYS A 86 -5.86 -6.03 17.18
C LYS A 86 -6.92 -5.22 16.42
N LEU A 87 -6.51 -4.42 15.44
CA LEU A 87 -7.44 -3.67 14.58
C LEU A 87 -8.28 -4.63 13.71
N TYR A 88 -7.64 -5.63 13.12
CA TYR A 88 -8.34 -6.65 12.32
C TYR A 88 -9.39 -7.42 13.15
N GLU A 89 -9.05 -7.85 14.36
CA GLU A 89 -9.97 -8.53 15.28
C GLU A 89 -11.15 -7.65 15.71
N ARG A 90 -10.96 -6.33 15.74
CA ARG A 90 -12.04 -5.35 16.00
C ARG A 90 -12.94 -5.09 14.79
N GLY A 91 -12.63 -5.64 13.62
CA GLY A 91 -13.37 -5.39 12.39
C GLY A 91 -13.06 -4.06 11.71
N GLU A 92 -11.96 -3.38 12.12
CA GLU A 92 -11.54 -2.12 11.50
C GLU A 92 -11.06 -2.34 10.06
N LYS A 93 -11.23 -1.35 9.18
CA LYS A 93 -10.75 -1.41 7.80
C LYS A 93 -9.26 -1.11 7.73
N LEU A 94 -8.54 -1.97 7.03
CA LEU A 94 -7.08 -1.89 6.88
C LEU A 94 -6.70 -1.72 5.41
N LEU A 95 -5.87 -0.72 5.14
CA LEU A 95 -5.27 -0.47 3.85
C LEU A 95 -3.76 -0.71 3.95
N GLY A 96 -3.15 -1.34 2.95
CA GLY A 96 -1.72 -1.59 2.94
C GLY A 96 -1.08 -1.29 1.60
N VAL A 97 0.05 -0.57 1.61
CA VAL A 97 0.81 -0.26 0.40
C VAL A 97 2.26 -0.70 0.57
N CYS A 98 2.78 -1.45 -0.40
CA CYS A 98 4.15 -1.98 -0.46
C CYS A 98 4.53 -2.74 0.82
N PHE A 99 5.31 -2.14 1.73
CA PHE A 99 5.59 -2.72 3.05
C PHE A 99 4.29 -3.07 3.80
N GLY A 100 3.31 -2.16 3.80
CA GLY A 100 2.01 -2.39 4.45
C GLY A 100 1.23 -3.54 3.84
N HIS A 101 1.28 -3.72 2.51
CA HIS A 101 0.72 -4.86 1.80
C HIS A 101 1.33 -6.19 2.28
N GLN A 102 2.65 -6.23 2.39
CA GLN A 102 3.39 -7.40 2.85
C GLN A 102 3.18 -7.66 4.34
N LEU A 103 3.22 -6.61 5.17
CA LEU A 103 3.05 -6.74 6.61
C LEU A 103 1.65 -7.23 6.99
N LEU A 104 0.61 -6.77 6.30
CA LEU A 104 -0.76 -7.26 6.50
C LEU A 104 -0.89 -8.73 6.07
N ALA A 105 -0.26 -9.14 4.97
CA ALA A 105 -0.22 -10.55 4.60
C ALA A 105 0.41 -11.41 5.70
N LEU A 106 1.59 -11.02 6.21
CA LEU A 106 2.28 -11.71 7.30
C LEU A 106 1.47 -11.73 8.60
N THR A 107 0.84 -10.61 8.94
CA THR A 107 0.04 -10.48 10.17
C THR A 107 -1.17 -11.43 10.16
N LEU A 108 -1.74 -11.68 8.99
CA LEU A 108 -2.94 -12.48 8.81
C LEU A 108 -2.68 -13.94 8.37
N GLY A 109 -1.42 -14.39 8.49
CA GLY A 109 -1.04 -15.79 8.29
C GLY A 109 -0.59 -16.16 6.88
N GLY A 110 -0.37 -15.18 6.01
CA GLY A 110 0.30 -15.35 4.72
C GLY A 110 1.83 -15.31 4.86
N LYS A 111 2.54 -15.23 3.71
CA LYS A 111 4.00 -15.08 3.66
C LYS A 111 4.41 -13.92 2.74
N ALA A 112 5.49 -13.24 3.13
CA ALA A 112 6.21 -12.29 2.31
C ALA A 112 7.70 -12.58 2.41
N GLU A 113 8.37 -12.58 1.27
CA GLU A 113 9.77 -12.99 1.16
C GLU A 113 10.47 -12.16 0.08
N ARG A 114 11.79 -12.19 0.08
CA ARG A 114 12.58 -11.67 -1.03
C ARG A 114 12.33 -12.48 -2.29
N ALA A 115 11.87 -11.83 -3.36
CA ALA A 115 11.60 -12.53 -4.61
C ALA A 115 12.89 -12.75 -5.42
N ASP A 116 13.02 -13.94 -6.02
CA ASP A 116 14.16 -14.30 -6.88
C ASP A 116 14.26 -13.46 -8.17
N LYS A 117 13.18 -12.75 -8.51
CA LYS A 117 13.11 -11.89 -9.72
C LYS A 117 13.84 -10.55 -9.59
N GLY A 118 14.44 -10.27 -8.44
CA GLY A 118 15.17 -9.03 -8.19
C GLY A 118 14.27 -7.81 -8.03
N TRP A 119 14.80 -6.64 -8.40
CA TRP A 119 14.11 -5.36 -8.22
C TRP A 119 13.01 -5.12 -9.23
N GLY A 120 11.82 -4.83 -8.74
CA GLY A 120 10.73 -4.21 -9.48
C GLY A 120 10.74 -2.70 -9.25
N VAL A 121 11.01 -1.92 -10.30
CA VAL A 121 11.11 -0.47 -10.26
C VAL A 121 10.53 0.16 -11.54
N GLY A 122 10.12 1.41 -11.46
CA GLY A 122 9.45 2.11 -12.56
C GLY A 122 7.96 1.80 -12.61
N ILE A 123 7.37 1.80 -13.80
CA ILE A 123 5.95 1.49 -14.02
C ILE A 123 5.79 0.03 -14.42
N HIS A 124 4.96 -0.68 -13.69
CA HIS A 124 4.55 -2.05 -13.98
C HIS A 124 3.06 -2.14 -14.33
N ARG A 125 2.75 -3.07 -15.21
CA ARG A 125 1.40 -3.38 -15.68
C ARG A 125 0.92 -4.68 -15.05
N TYR A 126 -0.35 -4.67 -14.63
CA TYR A 126 -1.02 -5.80 -14.00
C TYR A 126 -2.33 -6.10 -14.71
N SER A 127 -2.63 -7.39 -14.89
CA SER A 127 -3.95 -7.85 -15.27
C SER A 127 -4.85 -7.87 -14.04
N LEU A 128 -6.09 -7.44 -14.19
CA LEU A 128 -7.08 -7.53 -13.12
C LEU A 128 -7.73 -8.92 -13.14
N ALA A 129 -7.65 -9.61 -11.99
CA ALA A 129 -8.15 -10.99 -11.83
C ALA A 129 -9.57 -11.03 -11.26
N ALA A 130 -10.03 -9.96 -10.61
CA ALA A 130 -11.34 -9.87 -10.00
C ALA A 130 -11.85 -8.43 -10.03
N HIS A 131 -13.16 -8.26 -10.00
CA HIS A 131 -13.84 -6.99 -9.86
C HIS A 131 -14.66 -6.97 -8.59
N ALA A 132 -14.62 -5.84 -7.89
CA ALA A 132 -15.42 -5.60 -6.70
C ALA A 132 -16.21 -4.29 -6.86
N PRO A 133 -17.34 -4.10 -6.15
CA PRO A 133 -18.22 -2.93 -6.32
C PRO A 133 -17.53 -1.57 -6.09
N TRP A 134 -16.44 -1.54 -5.35
CA TRP A 134 -15.64 -0.34 -5.10
C TRP A 134 -14.61 -0.05 -6.21
N MET A 135 -14.37 -0.99 -7.14
CA MET A 135 -13.49 -0.80 -8.30
C MET A 135 -14.23 -0.09 -9.45
N ASP A 136 -14.64 1.14 -9.21
CA ASP A 136 -15.32 2.00 -10.16
C ASP A 136 -14.53 3.32 -10.29
N PRO A 137 -14.14 3.74 -11.52
CA PRO A 137 -14.41 3.06 -12.81
C PRO A 137 -13.66 1.72 -12.96
N GLU A 138 -14.30 0.82 -13.71
CA GLU A 138 -13.74 -0.49 -14.05
C GLU A 138 -12.69 -0.34 -15.16
N VAL A 139 -11.58 -1.06 -15.03
CA VAL A 139 -10.53 -1.16 -16.05
C VAL A 139 -10.11 -2.62 -16.21
N SER A 140 -9.54 -2.95 -17.37
CA SER A 140 -9.03 -4.31 -17.63
C SER A 140 -7.58 -4.52 -17.18
N GLU A 141 -6.81 -3.46 -17.12
CA GLU A 141 -5.41 -3.44 -16.74
C GLU A 141 -5.13 -2.29 -15.79
N LEU A 142 -4.17 -2.48 -14.91
CA LEU A 142 -3.70 -1.48 -13.95
C LEU A 142 -2.22 -1.22 -14.15
N THR A 143 -1.82 0.05 -14.21
CA THR A 143 -0.41 0.48 -14.22
C THR A 143 -0.10 1.25 -12.95
N LEU A 144 0.96 0.84 -12.23
CA LEU A 144 1.41 1.53 -11.02
C LEU A 144 2.93 1.72 -11.02
N LEU A 145 3.37 2.78 -10.36
CA LEU A 145 4.76 2.98 -9.96
C LEU A 145 5.10 1.98 -8.87
N ILE A 146 6.26 1.34 -8.98
CA ILE A 146 6.74 0.35 -8.00
C ILE A 146 8.20 0.60 -7.61
N SER A 147 8.55 0.16 -6.41
CA SER A 147 9.93 0.17 -5.92
C SER A 147 10.07 -0.88 -4.81
N HIS A 148 10.15 -2.16 -5.19
CA HIS A 148 10.23 -3.27 -4.24
C HIS A 148 11.06 -4.45 -4.78
N GLN A 149 11.58 -5.26 -3.88
CA GLN A 149 12.23 -6.54 -4.16
C GLN A 149 11.47 -7.68 -3.45
N ASP A 150 10.89 -7.37 -2.30
CA ASP A 150 10.11 -8.31 -1.53
C ASP A 150 8.68 -8.38 -2.04
N GLN A 151 8.05 -9.56 -1.94
CA GLN A 151 6.71 -9.82 -2.43
C GLN A 151 5.93 -10.75 -1.50
N VAL A 152 4.61 -10.64 -1.52
CA VAL A 152 3.74 -11.64 -0.90
C VAL A 152 3.77 -12.91 -1.75
N THR A 153 4.24 -14.02 -1.16
CA THR A 153 4.35 -15.33 -1.83
C THR A 153 3.19 -16.25 -1.48
N GLU A 154 2.63 -16.15 -0.28
CA GLU A 154 1.40 -16.83 0.12
C GLU A 154 0.38 -15.83 0.68
N LEU A 155 -0.82 -15.84 0.14
CA LEU A 155 -1.88 -14.97 0.62
C LEU A 155 -2.49 -15.48 1.93
N PRO A 156 -3.00 -14.58 2.80
CA PRO A 156 -3.81 -14.97 3.95
C PRO A 156 -5.07 -15.75 3.54
N GLN A 157 -5.58 -16.56 4.46
CA GLN A 157 -6.84 -17.28 4.23
C GLN A 157 -8.00 -16.30 3.95
N GLY A 158 -8.75 -16.58 2.92
CA GLY A 158 -9.90 -15.76 2.50
C GLY A 158 -9.53 -14.51 1.69
N ALA A 159 -8.27 -14.31 1.36
CA ALA A 159 -7.85 -13.27 0.44
C ALA A 159 -8.22 -13.60 -1.01
N THR A 160 -8.61 -12.58 -1.75
CA THR A 160 -8.89 -12.63 -3.20
C THR A 160 -7.90 -11.74 -3.92
N VAL A 161 -7.18 -12.28 -4.92
CA VAL A 161 -6.29 -11.51 -5.79
C VAL A 161 -7.11 -10.57 -6.65
N ILE A 162 -6.70 -9.31 -6.72
CA ILE A 162 -7.30 -8.27 -7.57
C ILE A 162 -6.44 -8.04 -8.80
N ALA A 163 -5.14 -7.88 -8.60
CA ALA A 163 -4.18 -7.57 -9.66
C ALA A 163 -2.97 -8.52 -9.59
N SER A 164 -2.52 -8.94 -10.76
CA SER A 164 -1.43 -9.91 -10.92
C SER A 164 -0.58 -9.61 -12.15
N SER A 165 0.68 -10.00 -12.11
CA SER A 165 1.58 -10.08 -13.26
C SER A 165 2.56 -11.24 -13.09
N ASP A 166 3.27 -11.59 -14.17
CA ASP A 166 4.34 -12.59 -14.09
C ASP A 166 5.46 -12.18 -13.12
N PHE A 167 5.69 -10.88 -12.96
CA PHE A 167 6.66 -10.36 -12.01
C PHE A 167 6.16 -10.44 -10.57
N CYS A 168 4.91 -10.04 -10.33
CA CYS A 168 4.30 -9.98 -9.01
C CYS A 168 2.90 -10.63 -9.02
N PRO A 169 2.79 -11.94 -8.73
CA PRO A 169 1.53 -12.67 -8.80
C PRO A 169 0.45 -12.16 -7.82
N ASN A 170 0.85 -11.67 -6.66
CA ASN A 170 -0.04 -11.13 -5.63
C ASN A 170 0.10 -9.62 -5.52
N ALA A 171 0.01 -8.89 -6.66
CA ALA A 171 0.26 -7.46 -6.74
C ALA A 171 -0.81 -6.61 -6.01
N ALA A 172 -2.03 -7.11 -5.91
CA ALA A 172 -3.06 -6.53 -5.06
C ALA A 172 -4.03 -7.62 -4.62
N TYR A 173 -4.51 -7.51 -3.38
CA TYR A 173 -5.52 -8.41 -2.82
C TYR A 173 -6.44 -7.67 -1.85
N HIS A 174 -7.62 -8.25 -1.64
CA HIS A 174 -8.51 -7.85 -0.56
C HIS A 174 -8.97 -9.05 0.26
N ILE A 175 -9.39 -8.79 1.51
CA ILE A 175 -10.04 -9.78 2.36
C ILE A 175 -11.42 -9.21 2.72
N ARG A 176 -12.47 -9.76 2.11
CA ARG A 176 -13.85 -9.27 2.26
C ARG A 176 -13.92 -7.76 2.00
N ASP A 177 -14.58 -7.02 2.91
CA ASP A 177 -14.71 -5.56 2.93
C ASP A 177 -13.84 -4.91 4.03
N GLN A 178 -12.86 -5.66 4.56
CA GLN A 178 -12.05 -5.25 5.71
C GLN A 178 -10.61 -4.94 5.36
N VAL A 179 -9.96 -5.64 4.43
CA VAL A 179 -8.56 -5.43 4.05
C VAL A 179 -8.45 -5.18 2.56
N LEU A 180 -7.68 -4.16 2.17
CA LEU A 180 -7.35 -3.86 0.77
C LEU A 180 -5.88 -3.46 0.66
N CYS A 181 -5.12 -4.18 -0.18
CA CYS A 181 -3.68 -4.05 -0.26
C CYS A 181 -3.15 -3.98 -1.69
N PHE A 182 -2.15 -3.14 -1.92
CA PHE A 182 -1.44 -2.98 -3.18
C PHE A 182 0.09 -3.04 -2.95
N GLN A 183 0.78 -3.82 -3.79
CA GLN A 183 2.24 -3.86 -3.79
C GLN A 183 2.85 -2.62 -4.45
N GLY A 184 2.19 -2.06 -5.45
CA GLY A 184 2.58 -0.80 -6.09
C GLY A 184 2.17 0.42 -5.27
N HIS A 185 2.73 1.57 -5.63
CA HIS A 185 2.59 2.84 -4.94
C HIS A 185 1.63 3.78 -5.68
N PRO A 186 0.36 3.89 -5.27
CA PRO A 186 -0.57 4.86 -5.86
C PRO A 186 -0.23 6.31 -5.49
N GLU A 187 0.45 6.52 -4.36
CA GLU A 187 0.86 7.83 -3.85
C GLU A 187 2.08 8.42 -4.55
N PHE A 188 2.86 7.61 -5.27
CA PHE A 188 4.04 8.10 -5.98
C PHE A 188 3.64 8.92 -7.21
N VAL A 189 4.50 9.88 -7.54
CA VAL A 189 4.47 10.63 -8.79
C VAL A 189 5.75 10.37 -9.59
N HIS A 190 5.74 10.63 -10.90
CA HIS A 190 6.87 10.37 -11.78
C HIS A 190 8.17 10.98 -11.28
N ASP A 191 8.14 12.24 -10.84
CA ASP A 191 9.34 12.94 -10.35
C ASP A 191 9.90 12.30 -9.09
N TYR A 192 9.04 11.86 -8.16
CA TYR A 192 9.47 11.13 -6.97
C TYR A 192 10.11 9.79 -7.33
N SER A 193 9.47 9.01 -8.20
CA SER A 193 10.02 7.75 -8.69
C SER A 193 11.33 7.94 -9.41
N ARG A 194 11.46 8.99 -10.24
CA ARG A 194 12.70 9.33 -10.92
C ARG A 194 13.82 9.62 -9.93
N ALA A 195 13.56 10.44 -8.92
CA ALA A 195 14.54 10.76 -7.89
C ALA A 195 14.99 9.51 -7.10
N LEU A 196 14.05 8.59 -6.81
CA LEU A 196 14.40 7.31 -6.17
C LEU A 196 15.28 6.43 -7.06
N LEU A 197 14.99 6.36 -8.37
CA LEU A 197 15.78 5.60 -9.33
C LEU A 197 17.20 6.16 -9.42
N ASP A 198 17.32 7.47 -9.57
CA ASP A 198 18.62 8.15 -9.66
C ASP A 198 19.47 7.91 -8.40
N ALA A 199 18.85 7.99 -7.23
CA ALA A 199 19.51 7.73 -5.94
C ALA A 199 19.90 6.24 -5.71
N ARG A 200 19.39 5.33 -6.52
CA ARG A 200 19.63 3.89 -6.41
C ARG A 200 20.31 3.29 -7.64
N GLN A 201 20.71 4.10 -8.63
CA GLN A 201 21.26 3.61 -9.89
C GLN A 201 22.41 2.62 -9.69
N GLU A 202 23.37 2.96 -8.84
CA GLU A 202 24.53 2.11 -8.51
C GLU A 202 24.11 0.73 -7.96
N TYR A 203 23.08 0.71 -7.15
CA TYR A 203 22.54 -0.49 -6.51
C TYR A 203 21.66 -1.32 -7.45
N LEU A 204 20.90 -0.68 -8.33
CA LEU A 204 20.02 -1.33 -9.31
C LEU A 204 20.81 -1.93 -10.48
N GLY A 205 21.94 -1.33 -10.83
CA GLY A 205 22.67 -1.59 -12.07
C GLY A 205 22.04 -0.91 -13.28
N ASP A 206 22.86 -0.66 -14.31
CA ASP A 206 22.49 0.18 -15.44
C ASP A 206 21.29 -0.39 -16.24
N GLU A 207 21.20 -1.71 -16.44
CA GLU A 207 20.12 -2.31 -17.20
C GLU A 207 18.76 -2.08 -16.55
N VAL A 208 18.64 -2.39 -15.25
CA VAL A 208 17.39 -2.22 -14.48
C VAL A 208 17.03 -0.74 -14.38
N TYR A 209 18.02 0.11 -14.12
CA TYR A 209 17.83 1.56 -14.03
C TYR A 209 17.29 2.15 -15.33
N HIS A 210 17.96 1.91 -16.47
CA HIS A 210 17.54 2.47 -17.75
C HIS A 210 16.17 1.97 -18.20
N LYS A 211 15.86 0.69 -17.97
CA LYS A 211 14.54 0.11 -18.25
C LYS A 211 13.45 0.80 -17.39
N ALA A 212 13.72 0.98 -16.10
CA ALA A 212 12.78 1.66 -15.19
C ALA A 212 12.56 3.12 -15.59
N VAL A 213 13.63 3.86 -15.89
CA VAL A 213 13.53 5.26 -16.36
C VAL A 213 12.72 5.36 -17.65
N ALA A 214 12.96 4.47 -18.61
CA ALA A 214 12.20 4.45 -19.86
C ALA A 214 10.71 4.19 -19.63
N SER A 215 10.34 3.37 -18.64
CA SER A 215 8.95 3.10 -18.30
C SER A 215 8.19 4.32 -17.80
N LEU A 216 8.89 5.32 -17.22
CA LEU A 216 8.27 6.56 -16.72
C LEU A 216 7.66 7.43 -17.83
N ALA A 217 7.88 7.11 -19.10
CA ALA A 217 7.17 7.74 -20.23
C ALA A 217 5.70 7.28 -20.32
N THR A 218 5.31 6.25 -19.58
CA THR A 218 3.93 5.73 -19.52
C THR A 218 3.18 6.41 -18.37
N GLU A 219 1.89 6.66 -18.56
CA GLU A 219 1.02 7.11 -17.47
C GLU A 219 0.76 5.98 -16.48
N HIS A 220 0.66 6.33 -15.19
CA HIS A 220 0.26 5.39 -14.14
C HIS A 220 -1.11 5.75 -13.58
N GLN A 221 -1.79 4.78 -13.00
CA GLN A 221 -3.15 4.90 -12.51
C GLN A 221 -3.23 5.04 -10.98
N GLY A 222 -2.30 5.78 -10.38
CA GLY A 222 -2.29 6.01 -8.93
C GLY A 222 -3.58 6.68 -8.43
N ASP A 223 -4.09 7.70 -9.14
CA ASP A 223 -5.33 8.37 -8.77
C ASP A 223 -6.54 7.43 -8.83
N LEU A 224 -6.60 6.51 -9.80
CA LEU A 224 -7.64 5.49 -9.87
C LEU A 224 -7.62 4.57 -8.65
N VAL A 225 -6.43 4.11 -8.26
CA VAL A 225 -6.29 3.27 -7.06
C VAL A 225 -6.64 4.06 -5.80
N GLY A 226 -6.27 5.34 -5.73
CA GLY A 226 -6.69 6.24 -4.66
C GLY A 226 -8.21 6.32 -4.55
N GLU A 227 -8.93 6.45 -5.67
CA GLU A 227 -10.39 6.44 -5.70
C GLU A 227 -10.97 5.10 -5.24
N TRP A 228 -10.43 3.97 -5.72
CA TRP A 228 -10.86 2.64 -5.28
C TRP A 228 -10.66 2.44 -3.77
N MET A 229 -9.52 2.87 -3.23
CA MET A 229 -9.27 2.80 -1.79
C MET A 229 -10.31 3.61 -1.00
N MET A 230 -10.62 4.84 -1.43
CA MET A 230 -11.62 5.68 -0.77
C MET A 230 -13.03 5.09 -0.87
N ARG A 231 -13.42 4.55 -2.04
CA ARG A 231 -14.69 3.84 -2.22
C ARG A 231 -14.78 2.58 -1.36
N PHE A 232 -13.67 1.83 -1.23
CA PHE A 232 -13.59 0.68 -0.33
C PHE A 232 -13.85 1.09 1.13
N VAL A 233 -13.24 2.18 1.58
CA VAL A 233 -13.44 2.70 2.94
C VAL A 233 -14.90 3.15 3.15
N GLN A 234 -15.52 3.78 2.16
CA GLN A 234 -16.90 4.30 2.25
C GLN A 234 -17.96 3.19 2.31
N GLN A 235 -17.65 1.97 1.84
CA GLN A 235 -18.61 0.87 1.92
C GLN A 235 -18.96 0.55 3.39
N PRO A 236 -20.24 0.34 3.73
CA PRO A 236 -20.60 -0.10 5.07
C PRO A 236 -19.95 -1.47 5.34
N ALA A 237 -19.38 -1.65 6.53
CA ALA A 237 -18.93 -2.96 6.96
C ALA A 237 -20.13 -3.92 6.94
N LYS A 238 -20.03 -5.03 6.19
CA LYS A 238 -21.06 -6.06 6.24
C LYS A 238 -21.07 -6.61 7.65
N SER A 239 -22.19 -6.47 8.35
CA SER A 239 -22.41 -7.13 9.64
C SER A 239 -22.06 -8.61 9.46
N ASN A 240 -21.18 -9.14 10.31
CA ASN A 240 -20.91 -10.57 10.41
C ASN A 240 -22.26 -11.25 10.73
N GLY A 241 -23.00 -11.62 9.69
CA GLY A 241 -24.13 -12.50 9.84
C GLY A 241 -23.58 -13.82 10.36
N ASN A 242 -23.91 -14.16 11.61
CA ASN A 242 -23.75 -15.49 12.14
C ASN A 242 -24.22 -16.47 11.10
N ALA A 243 -23.30 -17.19 10.47
CA ALA A 243 -23.64 -18.44 9.82
C ALA A 243 -23.94 -19.43 10.99
N ALA A 244 -25.23 -19.66 11.21
CA ALA A 244 -25.73 -20.73 12.05
C ALA A 244 -25.39 -22.09 11.44
#